data_8e6ff0af768c8ff79f09517eab65ba53
#
_entry.id   8e6ff0af768c8ff79f09517eab65ba53
#
_cell.length_a   1.000
_cell.length_b   1.000
_cell.length_c   1.000
_cell.angle_alpha   90.00
_cell.angle_beta   90.00
_cell.angle_gamma   90.00
#
_symmetry.space_group_name_H-M   'P 1'
#
loop_
_entity.id
_entity.type
_entity.pdbx_description
1 polymer ?
#
loop_
_entity_poly.entity_id
_entity_poly.type
_entity_poly.pdbx_seq_one_letter_code
_entity_poly.pdbx_strand_id
1 'polypeptide(L)'
;MTSSKRSESEAKKKPDEAEDFHVEELIDRPFSRLLARRLLGYLRPYSSLVLASVVLIVLSTMLSLLGPLLVKEAIDGPLSITIQKDGESVGTGSFVTAMGDRFGLEPIVATSDSQQRTGWLWLIVGMYLSVLVIGFFIQYIQVMVLERTGQNATKDLRLQIFSHLQFQSSSFYHRNPVGRLVTRVTNDVESLNELFASGFVSLAGDLLAIGGIVAMLFWTNAELASMVLMVTPVVVIATMVFRKYARKHYREMRRRLAHLNAFTQESISGMEVVQVCRREEQQANRYSEINSTLRDA
;
A
#
# COMPACT_ATOMS: atom_id res chain seq x y z
N MET A 1 59.72 -34.40 0.57
CA MET A 1 59.19 -33.32 -0.33
C MET A 1 57.65 -33.33 -0.38
N THR A 2 56.98 -33.56 0.73
CA THR A 2 55.50 -33.67 0.77
C THR A 2 54.83 -32.84 1.91
N SER A 3 55.60 -32.01 2.65
CA SER A 3 55.08 -31.22 3.77
C SER A 3 54.84 -29.73 3.45
N SER A 4 55.38 -29.21 2.33
CA SER A 4 55.27 -27.78 1.98
C SER A 4 54.01 -27.39 1.18
N LYS A 5 53.31 -28.35 0.56
CA LYS A 5 52.10 -28.07 -0.22
C LYS A 5 50.78 -28.03 0.58
N ARG A 6 50.81 -28.43 1.88
CA ARG A 6 49.63 -28.41 2.74
C ARG A 6 49.45 -27.11 3.49
N SER A 7 50.53 -26.36 3.70
CA SER A 7 50.48 -25.04 4.37
C SER A 7 50.03 -23.87 3.49
N GLU A 8 50.25 -24.00 2.17
CA GLU A 8 49.80 -22.97 1.20
C GLU A 8 48.30 -23.07 0.82
N SER A 9 47.68 -24.26 1.02
CA SER A 9 46.26 -24.47 0.77
C SER A 9 45.38 -23.97 1.92
N GLU A 10 45.90 -23.89 3.14
CA GLU A 10 45.16 -23.40 4.32
C GLU A 10 45.26 -21.88 4.52
N ALA A 11 46.24 -21.21 3.90
CA ALA A 11 46.42 -19.76 3.99
C ALA A 11 45.54 -18.95 3.03
N LYS A 12 44.81 -19.63 2.12
CA LYS A 12 43.94 -18.96 1.10
C LYS A 12 42.47 -18.98 1.43
N LYS A 13 42.06 -19.37 2.64
CA LYS A 13 40.65 -19.55 2.99
C LYS A 13 40.19 -18.77 4.22
N LYS A 14 40.67 -17.53 4.46
CA LYS A 14 40.11 -16.64 5.47
C LYS A 14 40.48 -15.17 5.25
N PRO A 15 39.81 -14.45 4.32
CA PRO A 15 39.51 -13.05 4.62
C PRO A 15 38.01 -12.69 4.61
N ASP A 16 37.08 -13.62 4.34
CA ASP A 16 35.68 -13.27 4.11
C ASP A 16 34.73 -13.40 5.32
N GLU A 17 35.19 -13.90 6.46
CA GLU A 17 34.30 -14.08 7.62
C GLU A 17 34.18 -12.85 8.55
N ALA A 18 34.97 -11.80 8.33
CA ALA A 18 34.93 -10.57 9.16
C ALA A 18 34.08 -9.43 8.55
N GLU A 19 33.78 -9.48 7.25
CA GLU A 19 32.94 -8.46 6.58
C GLU A 19 31.45 -8.75 6.59
N ASP A 20 31.03 -9.95 6.99
CA ASP A 20 29.63 -10.38 6.97
C ASP A 20 28.77 -9.90 8.17
N PHE A 21 29.37 -9.15 9.12
CA PHE A 21 28.64 -8.68 10.31
C PHE A 21 27.79 -7.43 10.10
N HIS A 22 27.85 -6.76 8.94
CA HIS A 22 27.10 -5.54 8.65
C HIS A 22 26.20 -5.60 7.40
N VAL A 23 26.22 -6.69 6.66
CA VAL A 23 25.18 -6.94 5.68
C VAL A 23 23.97 -7.46 6.48
N GLU A 24 23.03 -6.58 6.79
CA GLU A 24 21.67 -7.04 7.02
C GLU A 24 21.35 -7.98 5.85
N GLU A 25 21.39 -9.28 6.10
CA GLU A 25 20.73 -10.25 5.23
C GLU A 25 19.32 -9.71 5.04
N LEU A 26 19.11 -9.02 3.94
CA LEU A 26 17.79 -8.78 3.40
C LEU A 26 17.24 -10.18 3.14
N ILE A 27 16.70 -10.75 4.20
CA ILE A 27 16.06 -12.05 4.20
C ILE A 27 14.88 -11.89 3.25
N ASP A 28 15.12 -12.21 1.99
CA ASP A 28 14.10 -12.41 0.95
C ASP A 28 13.35 -13.72 1.30
N ARG A 29 12.90 -13.81 2.56
CA ARG A 29 12.05 -14.91 3.02
C ARG A 29 10.68 -14.64 2.48
N PRO A 30 10.15 -15.50 1.61
CA PRO A 30 8.80 -15.35 1.14
C PRO A 30 7.87 -15.30 2.37
N PHE A 31 6.92 -14.39 2.34
CA PHE A 31 5.92 -14.19 3.38
C PHE A 31 5.32 -15.55 3.78
N SER A 32 5.70 -16.05 4.98
CA SER A 32 5.27 -17.37 5.40
C SER A 32 3.80 -17.29 5.88
N ARG A 33 2.93 -18.12 5.29
CA ARG A 33 1.51 -18.22 5.67
C ARG A 33 1.34 -18.48 7.18
N LEU A 34 2.30 -19.18 7.79
CA LEU A 34 2.32 -19.45 9.23
C LEU A 34 2.52 -18.16 10.04
N LEU A 35 3.39 -17.28 9.58
CA LEU A 35 3.66 -15.99 10.23
C LEU A 35 2.43 -15.07 10.13
N ALA A 36 1.80 -15.01 8.96
CA ALA A 36 0.55 -14.28 8.77
C ALA A 36 -0.56 -14.77 9.71
N ARG A 37 -0.73 -16.11 9.84
CA ARG A 37 -1.73 -16.69 10.73
C ARG A 37 -1.47 -16.37 12.19
N ARG A 38 -0.21 -16.34 12.62
CA ARG A 38 0.16 -15.94 14.00
C ARG A 38 -0.11 -14.47 14.24
N LEU A 39 0.25 -13.60 13.30
CA LEU A 39 -0.02 -12.17 13.39
C LEU A 39 -1.52 -11.88 13.44
N LEU A 40 -2.32 -12.52 12.60
CA LEU A 40 -3.79 -12.41 12.64
C LEU A 40 -4.36 -12.90 13.98
N GLY A 41 -3.68 -13.79 14.69
CA GLY A 41 -4.07 -14.22 16.04
C GLY A 41 -4.12 -13.08 17.07
N TYR A 42 -3.26 -12.07 16.92
CA TYR A 42 -3.26 -10.88 17.79
C TYR A 42 -4.45 -9.95 17.56
N LEU A 43 -5.11 -10.04 16.42
CA LEU A 43 -6.35 -9.31 16.15
C LEU A 43 -7.59 -9.98 16.75
N ARG A 44 -7.49 -11.25 17.16
CA ARG A 44 -8.63 -12.01 17.68
C ARG A 44 -9.30 -11.37 18.91
N PRO A 45 -8.57 -10.82 19.91
CA PRO A 45 -9.20 -10.10 21.02
C PRO A 45 -10.00 -8.86 20.59
N TYR A 46 -9.64 -8.28 19.45
CA TYR A 46 -10.25 -7.06 18.89
C TYR A 46 -11.20 -7.35 17.73
N SER A 47 -11.76 -8.56 17.69
CA SER A 47 -12.65 -9.03 16.61
C SER A 47 -13.84 -8.11 16.38
N SER A 48 -14.38 -7.46 17.40
CA SER A 48 -15.47 -6.47 17.26
C SER A 48 -15.04 -5.22 16.50
N LEU A 49 -13.83 -4.70 16.76
CA LEU A 49 -13.28 -3.56 16.03
C LEU A 49 -12.92 -3.95 14.59
N VAL A 50 -12.36 -5.14 14.39
CA VAL A 50 -12.09 -5.69 13.04
C VAL A 50 -13.39 -5.85 12.26
N LEU A 51 -14.44 -6.40 12.87
CA LEU A 51 -15.75 -6.52 12.23
C LEU A 51 -16.34 -5.14 11.89
N ALA A 52 -16.24 -4.18 12.82
CA ALA A 52 -16.67 -2.81 12.56
C ALA A 52 -15.91 -2.19 11.38
N SER A 53 -14.58 -2.39 11.29
CA SER A 53 -13.77 -1.94 10.16
C SER A 53 -14.24 -2.58 8.85
N VAL A 54 -14.52 -3.88 8.83
CA VAL A 54 -15.00 -4.58 7.63
C VAL A 54 -16.38 -4.04 7.20
N VAL A 55 -17.29 -3.81 8.15
CA VAL A 55 -18.61 -3.23 7.86
C VAL A 55 -18.46 -1.82 7.29
N LEU A 56 -17.60 -0.99 7.88
CA LEU A 56 -17.32 0.36 7.36
C LEU A 56 -16.71 0.34 5.97
N ILE A 57 -15.83 -0.63 5.67
CA ILE A 57 -15.26 -0.83 4.32
C ILE A 57 -16.36 -1.18 3.32
N VAL A 58 -17.22 -2.12 3.66
CA VAL A 58 -18.34 -2.51 2.78
C VAL A 58 -19.24 -1.30 2.53
N LEU A 59 -19.57 -0.54 3.59
CA LEU A 59 -20.42 0.65 3.49
C LEU A 59 -19.75 1.76 2.65
N SER A 60 -18.48 2.02 2.88
CA SER A 60 -17.67 2.96 2.11
C SER A 60 -17.60 2.55 0.62
N THR A 61 -17.39 1.26 0.34
CA THR A 61 -17.37 0.73 -1.02
C THR A 61 -18.72 0.88 -1.69
N MET A 62 -19.82 0.52 -1.01
CA MET A 62 -21.17 0.71 -1.54
C MET A 62 -21.45 2.18 -1.87
N LEU A 63 -21.04 3.07 -0.98
CA LEU A 63 -21.24 4.50 -1.19
C LEU A 63 -20.39 5.05 -2.35
N SER A 64 -19.16 4.57 -2.50
CA SER A 64 -18.29 4.96 -3.62
C SER A 64 -18.83 4.51 -4.99
N LEU A 65 -19.56 3.40 -5.04
CA LEU A 65 -20.21 2.92 -6.28
C LEU A 65 -21.43 3.76 -6.68
N LEU A 66 -22.04 4.52 -5.74
CA LEU A 66 -23.12 5.44 -6.08
C LEU A 66 -22.65 6.63 -6.89
N GLY A 67 -21.40 7.07 -6.74
CA GLY A 67 -20.83 8.21 -7.49
C GLY A 67 -20.95 8.04 -9.00
N PRO A 68 -20.39 6.99 -9.62
CA PRO A 68 -20.53 6.73 -11.06
C PRO A 68 -21.98 6.56 -11.52
N LEU A 69 -22.85 6.00 -10.66
CA LEU A 69 -24.28 5.87 -11.01
C LEU A 69 -24.97 7.23 -11.10
N LEU A 70 -24.71 8.13 -10.14
CA LEU A 70 -25.27 9.48 -10.17
C LEU A 70 -24.73 10.30 -11.36
N VAL A 71 -23.46 10.11 -11.71
CA VAL A 71 -22.88 10.75 -12.91
C VAL A 71 -23.53 10.23 -14.17
N LYS A 72 -23.75 8.91 -14.28
CA LYS A 72 -24.49 8.31 -15.39
C LYS A 72 -25.88 8.91 -15.52
N GLU A 73 -26.62 8.97 -14.40
CA GLU A 73 -27.97 9.57 -14.36
C GLU A 73 -27.99 11.04 -14.79
N ALA A 74 -26.97 11.81 -14.40
CA ALA A 74 -26.83 13.21 -14.82
C ALA A 74 -26.61 13.34 -16.34
N ILE A 75 -25.83 12.44 -16.93
CA ILE A 75 -25.52 12.44 -18.37
C ILE A 75 -26.72 11.93 -19.18
N ASP A 76 -27.33 10.82 -18.77
CA ASP A 76 -28.42 10.18 -19.50
C ASP A 76 -29.75 10.92 -19.33
N GLY A 77 -29.93 11.67 -18.23
CA GLY A 77 -31.12 12.47 -17.93
C GLY A 77 -30.99 13.93 -18.38
N PRO A 78 -30.76 14.87 -17.44
CA PRO A 78 -30.87 16.31 -17.73
C PRO A 78 -29.86 16.85 -18.74
N LEU A 79 -28.68 16.20 -18.87
CA LEU A 79 -27.64 16.62 -19.81
C LEU A 79 -27.75 15.96 -21.19
N SER A 80 -28.57 14.94 -21.38
CA SER A 80 -28.75 14.32 -22.69
C SER A 80 -29.30 15.32 -23.67
N ILE A 81 -28.52 15.67 -24.70
CA ILE A 81 -28.98 16.37 -25.89
C ILE A 81 -29.67 15.31 -26.72
N THR A 82 -30.95 15.10 -26.45
CA THR A 82 -31.73 14.09 -27.18
C THR A 82 -31.87 14.55 -28.62
N ILE A 83 -31.17 13.88 -29.53
CA ILE A 83 -31.62 13.77 -30.93
C ILE A 83 -32.85 12.89 -30.82
N GLN A 84 -33.99 13.55 -30.79
CA GLN A 84 -35.31 12.97 -30.65
C GLN A 84 -35.57 11.95 -31.75
N LYS A 85 -35.65 10.68 -31.38
CA LYS A 85 -36.30 9.68 -32.18
C LYS A 85 -37.40 9.07 -31.31
N ASP A 86 -38.64 9.44 -31.68
CA ASP A 86 -39.88 8.84 -31.27
C ASP A 86 -40.15 8.61 -29.78
N GLY A 87 -40.80 9.58 -29.13
CA GLY A 87 -41.81 9.37 -28.08
C GLY A 87 -41.47 8.59 -26.81
N GLU A 88 -40.24 8.10 -26.66
CA GLU A 88 -39.82 7.30 -25.49
C GLU A 88 -39.28 8.25 -24.41
N SER A 89 -39.83 8.12 -23.20
CA SER A 89 -39.36 8.85 -22.03
C SER A 89 -37.87 8.53 -21.81
N VAL A 90 -37.03 9.56 -21.77
CA VAL A 90 -35.62 9.41 -21.38
C VAL A 90 -35.60 8.78 -19.98
N GLY A 91 -35.14 7.53 -19.90
CA GLY A 91 -35.16 6.76 -18.65
C GLY A 91 -34.18 7.30 -17.62
N THR A 92 -34.62 8.26 -16.84
CA THR A 92 -33.99 8.56 -15.55
C THR A 92 -34.14 7.34 -14.66
N GLY A 93 -33.05 6.84 -14.03
CA GLY A 93 -33.10 5.64 -13.23
C GLY A 93 -34.15 5.70 -12.11
N SER A 94 -34.75 4.58 -11.80
CA SER A 94 -35.88 4.48 -10.87
C SER A 94 -35.61 5.10 -9.48
N PHE A 95 -34.35 5.17 -9.04
CA PHE A 95 -33.98 5.74 -7.77
C PHE A 95 -34.01 7.29 -7.77
N VAL A 96 -33.50 7.92 -8.82
CA VAL A 96 -33.48 9.38 -8.93
C VAL A 96 -34.88 9.92 -9.21
N THR A 97 -35.69 9.22 -9.98
CA THR A 97 -37.11 9.60 -10.19
C THR A 97 -37.92 9.52 -8.91
N ALA A 98 -37.78 8.43 -8.13
CA ALA A 98 -38.47 8.30 -6.84
C ALA A 98 -38.08 9.41 -5.85
N MET A 99 -36.81 9.88 -5.91
CA MET A 99 -36.36 10.98 -5.08
C MET A 99 -36.87 12.33 -5.61
N GLY A 100 -36.88 12.51 -6.92
CA GLY A 100 -37.43 13.71 -7.57
C GLY A 100 -38.91 13.92 -7.24
N ASP A 101 -39.73 12.86 -7.30
CA ASP A 101 -41.14 12.88 -6.92
C ASP A 101 -41.32 13.37 -5.48
N ARG A 102 -40.40 13.02 -4.58
CA ARG A 102 -40.44 13.45 -3.18
C ARG A 102 -40.12 14.92 -3.00
N PHE A 103 -39.37 15.54 -3.93
CA PHE A 103 -39.07 16.97 -3.97
C PHE A 103 -40.01 17.74 -4.92
N GLY A 104 -41.04 17.11 -5.45
CA GLY A 104 -42.04 17.74 -6.30
C GLY A 104 -41.55 18.09 -7.72
N LEU A 105 -40.53 17.36 -8.20
CA LEU A 105 -40.05 17.49 -9.56
C LEU A 105 -40.75 16.46 -10.46
N GLU A 106 -41.45 16.97 -11.50
CA GLU A 106 -42.06 16.11 -12.50
C GLU A 106 -40.97 15.34 -13.29
N PRO A 107 -41.27 14.09 -13.74
CA PRO A 107 -40.29 13.30 -14.52
C PRO A 107 -39.86 14.04 -15.78
N ILE A 108 -38.59 13.88 -16.15
CA ILE A 108 -38.02 14.55 -17.31
C ILE A 108 -38.65 13.93 -18.59
N VAL A 109 -39.46 14.72 -19.27
CA VAL A 109 -39.97 14.40 -20.61
C VAL A 109 -39.13 15.15 -21.65
N ALA A 110 -38.99 14.62 -22.86
CA ALA A 110 -38.16 15.21 -23.92
C ALA A 110 -38.50 16.67 -24.26
N THR A 111 -39.70 17.14 -23.88
CA THR A 111 -40.20 18.52 -24.03
C THR A 111 -40.01 19.37 -22.77
N SER A 112 -39.34 18.90 -21.73
CA SER A 112 -39.17 19.62 -20.46
C SER A 112 -38.47 20.95 -20.65
N ASP A 113 -39.04 22.01 -20.06
CA ASP A 113 -38.50 23.36 -20.10
C ASP A 113 -37.10 23.41 -19.47
N SER A 114 -36.27 24.34 -19.92
CA SER A 114 -34.89 24.52 -19.41
C SER A 114 -34.84 24.67 -17.87
N GLN A 115 -35.89 25.21 -17.29
CA GLN A 115 -36.02 25.41 -15.84
C GLN A 115 -36.21 24.11 -15.07
N GLN A 116 -36.93 23.15 -15.63
CA GLN A 116 -37.11 21.82 -15.04
C GLN A 116 -35.81 21.01 -15.10
N ARG A 117 -35.08 21.06 -16.19
CA ARG A 117 -33.77 20.40 -16.36
C ARG A 117 -32.73 20.91 -15.35
N THR A 118 -32.71 22.23 -15.11
CA THR A 118 -31.81 22.79 -14.09
C THR A 118 -32.19 22.37 -12.66
N GLY A 119 -33.48 22.22 -12.36
CA GLY A 119 -33.92 21.68 -11.07
C GLY A 119 -33.43 20.27 -10.80
N TRP A 120 -33.53 19.38 -11.80
CA TRP A 120 -33.02 18.00 -11.69
C TRP A 120 -31.49 17.97 -11.58
N LEU A 121 -30.77 18.82 -12.30
CA LEU A 121 -29.30 18.93 -12.14
C LEU A 121 -28.90 19.31 -10.72
N TRP A 122 -29.57 20.32 -10.14
CA TRP A 122 -29.30 20.73 -8.76
C TRP A 122 -29.58 19.62 -7.74
N LEU A 123 -30.64 18.84 -7.98
CA LEU A 123 -30.96 17.67 -7.13
C LEU A 123 -29.86 16.62 -7.21
N ILE A 124 -29.42 16.24 -8.42
CA ILE A 124 -28.35 15.24 -8.62
C ILE A 124 -27.03 15.75 -8.03
N VAL A 125 -26.70 17.02 -8.22
CA VAL A 125 -25.50 17.65 -7.63
C VAL A 125 -25.60 17.61 -6.10
N GLY A 126 -26.74 17.95 -5.54
CA GLY A 126 -26.98 17.89 -4.09
C GLY A 126 -26.85 16.47 -3.52
N MET A 127 -27.39 15.47 -4.21
CA MET A 127 -27.23 14.06 -3.87
C MET A 127 -25.77 13.62 -3.98
N TYR A 128 -25.07 13.99 -5.02
CA TYR A 128 -23.67 13.67 -5.21
C TYR A 128 -22.81 14.28 -4.10
N LEU A 129 -23.02 15.55 -3.77
CA LEU A 129 -22.32 16.21 -2.66
C LEU A 129 -22.64 15.53 -1.31
N SER A 130 -23.88 15.13 -1.07
CA SER A 130 -24.24 14.41 0.15
C SER A 130 -23.54 13.05 0.26
N VAL A 131 -23.46 12.30 -0.85
CA VAL A 131 -22.71 11.04 -0.93
C VAL A 131 -21.22 11.26 -0.63
N LEU A 132 -20.61 12.32 -1.18
CA LEU A 132 -19.22 12.67 -0.90
C LEU A 132 -19.00 13.00 0.58
N VAL A 133 -19.86 13.83 1.18
CA VAL A 133 -19.74 14.23 2.58
C VAL A 133 -19.93 13.02 3.52
N ILE A 134 -20.95 12.21 3.28
CA ILE A 134 -21.19 10.99 4.08
C ILE A 134 -20.01 10.01 3.88
N GLY A 135 -19.54 9.84 2.65
CA GLY A 135 -18.38 9.00 2.33
C GLY A 135 -17.13 9.43 3.07
N PHE A 136 -16.86 10.73 3.12
CA PHE A 136 -15.76 11.31 3.88
C PHE A 136 -15.83 10.95 5.37
N PHE A 137 -16.99 11.11 6.01
CA PHE A 137 -17.15 10.77 7.43
C PHE A 137 -17.01 9.27 7.67
N ILE A 138 -17.57 8.42 6.81
CA ILE A 138 -17.44 6.97 6.93
C ILE A 138 -15.96 6.56 6.79
N GLN A 139 -15.26 7.09 5.80
CA GLN A 139 -13.83 6.81 5.59
C GLN A 139 -12.98 7.32 6.77
N TYR A 140 -13.28 8.50 7.30
CA TYR A 140 -12.61 9.03 8.47
C TYR A 140 -12.77 8.10 9.69
N ILE A 141 -14.01 7.67 9.98
CA ILE A 141 -14.29 6.73 11.06
C ILE A 141 -13.61 5.39 10.83
N GLN A 142 -13.62 4.89 9.59
CA GLN A 142 -12.96 3.65 9.19
C GLN A 142 -11.47 3.67 9.49
N VAL A 143 -10.76 4.72 9.07
CA VAL A 143 -9.32 4.89 9.33
C VAL A 143 -9.05 4.95 10.82
N MET A 144 -9.85 5.69 11.57
CA MET A 144 -9.70 5.82 13.03
C MET A 144 -9.91 4.49 13.77
N VAL A 145 -10.93 3.72 13.40
CA VAL A 145 -11.20 2.40 13.99
C VAL A 145 -10.07 1.43 13.67
N LEU A 146 -9.57 1.47 12.44
CA LEU A 146 -8.51 0.62 11.96
C LEU A 146 -7.18 0.91 12.68
N GLU A 147 -6.81 2.18 12.77
CA GLU A 147 -5.61 2.63 13.48
C GLU A 147 -5.67 2.26 14.96
N ARG A 148 -6.83 2.46 15.60
CA ARG A 148 -7.04 2.07 17.00
C ARG A 148 -6.90 0.56 17.22
N THR A 149 -7.34 -0.23 16.25
CA THR A 149 -7.21 -1.69 16.29
C THR A 149 -5.73 -2.10 16.20
N GLY A 150 -4.99 -1.51 15.26
CA GLY A 150 -3.56 -1.72 15.09
C GLY A 150 -2.75 -1.34 16.32
N GLN A 151 -3.00 -0.16 16.89
CA GLN A 151 -2.31 0.33 18.09
C GLN A 151 -2.58 -0.57 19.32
N ASN A 152 -3.81 -1.06 19.49
CA ASN A 152 -4.14 -1.98 20.57
C ASN A 152 -3.41 -3.32 20.42
N ALA A 153 -3.39 -3.91 19.21
CA ALA A 153 -2.67 -5.14 18.93
C ALA A 153 -1.15 -4.97 19.15
N THR A 154 -0.60 -3.83 18.72
CA THR A 154 0.81 -3.46 18.90
C THR A 154 1.17 -3.30 20.37
N LYS A 155 0.31 -2.65 21.16
CA LYS A 155 0.49 -2.53 22.61
C LYS A 155 0.58 -3.89 23.28
N ASP A 156 -0.34 -4.81 22.97
CA ASP A 156 -0.33 -6.15 23.55
C ASP A 156 0.91 -6.94 23.16
N LEU A 157 1.35 -6.81 21.90
CA LEU A 157 2.57 -7.43 21.41
C LEU A 157 3.81 -6.89 22.13
N ARG A 158 3.90 -5.56 22.32
CA ARG A 158 5.01 -4.94 23.08
C ARG A 158 5.05 -5.44 24.53
N LEU A 159 3.89 -5.53 25.19
CA LEU A 159 3.80 -6.06 26.56
C LEU A 159 4.24 -7.52 26.64
N GLN A 160 3.85 -8.36 25.68
CA GLN A 160 4.27 -9.76 25.64
C GLN A 160 5.78 -9.92 25.40
N ILE A 161 6.34 -9.16 24.45
CA ILE A 161 7.78 -9.20 24.18
C ILE A 161 8.55 -8.71 25.42
N PHE A 162 8.13 -7.61 26.03
CA PHE A 162 8.79 -7.06 27.21
C PHE A 162 8.73 -8.04 28.39
N SER A 163 7.56 -8.61 28.66
CA SER A 163 7.39 -9.64 29.67
C SER A 163 8.30 -10.86 29.40
N HIS A 164 8.35 -11.33 28.15
CA HIS A 164 9.22 -12.45 27.79
C HIS A 164 10.71 -12.12 27.99
N LEU A 165 11.12 -10.90 27.68
CA LEU A 165 12.51 -10.45 27.92
C LEU A 165 12.85 -10.49 29.40
N GLN A 166 11.95 -10.07 30.30
CA GLN A 166 12.22 -10.08 31.75
C GLN A 166 12.53 -11.46 32.32
N PHE A 167 12.04 -12.53 31.71
CA PHE A 167 12.29 -13.92 32.13
C PHE A 167 13.48 -14.58 31.42
N GLN A 168 14.24 -13.85 30.60
CA GLN A 168 15.41 -14.39 29.91
C GLN A 168 16.62 -14.51 30.86
N SER A 169 17.47 -15.49 30.59
CA SER A 169 18.71 -15.69 31.36
C SER A 169 19.75 -14.61 31.11
N SER A 170 20.63 -14.35 32.06
CA SER A 170 21.76 -13.41 31.92
C SER A 170 22.62 -13.71 30.68
N SER A 171 22.82 -15.01 30.36
CA SER A 171 23.58 -15.40 29.15
C SER A 171 22.94 -14.95 27.83
N PHE A 172 21.62 -14.75 27.80
CA PHE A 172 20.93 -14.19 26.65
C PHE A 172 21.34 -12.73 26.42
N TYR A 173 21.40 -11.92 27.47
CA TYR A 173 21.79 -10.51 27.41
C TYR A 173 23.27 -10.32 27.04
N HIS A 174 24.14 -11.23 27.46
CA HIS A 174 25.54 -11.19 27.03
C HIS A 174 25.73 -11.45 25.53
N ARG A 175 24.84 -12.23 24.92
CA ARG A 175 24.89 -12.55 23.47
C ARG A 175 24.09 -11.59 22.59
N ASN A 176 23.17 -10.84 23.16
CA ASN A 176 22.31 -9.93 22.43
C ASN A 176 22.47 -8.51 22.96
N PRO A 177 23.05 -7.59 22.18
CA PRO A 177 23.21 -6.20 22.59
C PRO A 177 21.87 -5.57 22.95
N VAL A 178 21.83 -4.84 24.07
CA VAL A 178 20.58 -4.21 24.59
C VAL A 178 19.96 -3.28 23.54
N GLY A 179 20.77 -2.50 22.82
CA GLY A 179 20.27 -1.59 21.76
C GLY A 179 19.46 -2.34 20.70
N ARG A 180 19.91 -3.52 20.25
CA ARG A 180 19.17 -4.34 19.27
C ARG A 180 17.84 -4.85 19.82
N LEU A 181 17.79 -5.20 21.11
CA LEU A 181 16.55 -5.63 21.76
C LEU A 181 15.56 -4.48 21.90
N VAL A 182 16.05 -3.29 22.24
CA VAL A 182 15.22 -2.08 22.30
C VAL A 182 14.63 -1.76 20.93
N THR A 183 15.45 -1.75 19.87
CA THR A 183 14.98 -1.49 18.50
C THR A 183 13.90 -2.50 18.08
N ARG A 184 14.05 -3.78 18.43
CA ARG A 184 13.02 -4.79 18.15
C ARG A 184 11.69 -4.54 18.87
N VAL A 185 11.72 -4.10 20.12
CA VAL A 185 10.49 -3.83 20.89
C VAL A 185 9.81 -2.53 20.44
N THR A 186 10.61 -1.57 19.95
CA THR A 186 10.08 -0.27 19.50
C THR A 186 9.77 -0.28 18.01
N ASN A 187 10.79 -0.25 17.16
CA ASN A 187 10.66 0.01 15.73
C ASN A 187 10.11 -1.19 14.95
N ASP A 188 10.59 -2.42 15.23
CA ASP A 188 10.12 -3.59 14.50
C ASP A 188 8.65 -3.88 14.81
N VAL A 189 8.23 -3.64 16.06
CA VAL A 189 6.82 -3.78 16.46
C VAL A 189 5.96 -2.67 15.84
N GLU A 190 6.47 -1.45 15.69
CA GLU A 190 5.74 -0.37 14.99
C GLU A 190 5.52 -0.69 13.51
N SER A 191 6.51 -1.28 12.85
CA SER A 191 6.36 -1.76 11.46
C SER A 191 5.27 -2.83 11.31
N LEU A 192 4.98 -3.61 12.38
CA LEU A 192 3.85 -4.54 12.40
C LEU A 192 2.51 -3.81 12.53
N ASN A 193 2.45 -2.65 13.20
CA ASN A 193 1.26 -1.82 13.22
C ASN A 193 0.83 -1.40 11.83
N GLU A 194 1.77 -0.95 10.99
CA GLU A 194 1.49 -0.64 9.59
C GLU A 194 0.92 -1.84 8.82
N LEU A 195 1.41 -3.04 9.08
CA LEU A 195 0.87 -4.26 8.47
C LEU A 195 -0.56 -4.57 8.92
N PHE A 196 -0.90 -4.32 10.20
CA PHE A 196 -2.25 -4.53 10.71
C PHE A 196 -3.22 -3.46 10.21
N ALA A 197 -2.81 -2.18 10.28
CA ALA A 197 -3.65 -1.05 9.93
C ALA A 197 -3.84 -0.90 8.42
N SER A 198 -2.77 -0.96 7.63
CA SER A 198 -2.82 -0.73 6.18
C SER A 198 -2.79 -2.00 5.33
N GLY A 199 -2.28 -3.13 5.87
CA GLY A 199 -2.04 -4.32 5.07
C GLY A 199 -3.29 -5.18 4.82
N PHE A 200 -3.75 -5.90 5.85
CA PHE A 200 -4.77 -6.95 5.66
C PHE A 200 -6.18 -6.39 5.42
N VAL A 201 -6.54 -5.34 6.14
CA VAL A 201 -7.92 -4.79 6.09
C VAL A 201 -8.09 -3.97 4.81
N SER A 202 -7.07 -3.22 4.41
CA SER A 202 -7.07 -2.48 3.14
C SER A 202 -7.17 -3.43 1.95
N LEU A 203 -6.37 -4.51 1.92
CA LEU A 203 -6.45 -5.52 0.86
C LEU A 203 -7.84 -6.14 0.73
N ALA A 204 -8.50 -6.41 1.84
CA ALA A 204 -9.89 -6.92 1.81
C ALA A 204 -10.84 -5.88 1.22
N GLY A 205 -10.67 -4.60 1.57
CA GLY A 205 -11.41 -3.48 1.00
C GLY A 205 -11.21 -3.33 -0.50
N ASP A 206 -9.97 -3.39 -0.95
CA ASP A 206 -9.63 -3.28 -2.37
C ASP A 206 -10.23 -4.43 -3.19
N LEU A 207 -10.20 -5.67 -2.66
CA LEU A 207 -10.83 -6.82 -3.31
C LEU A 207 -12.35 -6.67 -3.39
N LEU A 208 -12.98 -6.16 -2.34
CA LEU A 208 -14.42 -5.87 -2.34
C LEU A 208 -14.76 -4.75 -3.33
N ALA A 209 -13.95 -3.71 -3.39
CA ALA A 209 -14.12 -2.61 -4.34
C ALA A 209 -14.01 -3.09 -5.79
N ILE A 210 -12.97 -3.88 -6.10
CA ILE A 210 -12.81 -4.48 -7.44
C ILE A 210 -14.01 -5.36 -7.79
N GLY A 211 -14.43 -6.23 -6.88
CA GLY A 211 -15.60 -7.08 -7.08
C GLY A 211 -16.89 -6.28 -7.30
N GLY A 212 -17.10 -5.24 -6.51
CA GLY A 212 -18.23 -4.33 -6.64
C GLY A 212 -18.24 -3.56 -7.97
N ILE A 213 -17.09 -3.04 -8.39
CA ILE A 213 -16.93 -2.34 -9.68
C ILE A 213 -17.23 -3.30 -10.83
N VAL A 214 -16.67 -4.51 -10.80
CA VAL A 214 -16.90 -5.52 -11.85
C VAL A 214 -18.38 -5.91 -11.91
N ALA A 215 -19.02 -6.17 -10.77
CA ALA A 215 -20.44 -6.49 -10.71
C ALA A 215 -21.30 -5.35 -11.27
N MET A 216 -20.97 -4.10 -10.92
CA MET A 216 -21.66 -2.91 -11.40
C MET A 216 -21.50 -2.72 -12.92
N LEU A 217 -20.30 -2.95 -13.47
CA LEU A 217 -20.04 -2.88 -14.91
C LEU A 217 -20.93 -3.88 -15.68
N PHE A 218 -21.00 -5.12 -15.20
CA PHE A 218 -21.87 -6.14 -15.82
C PHE A 218 -23.34 -5.78 -15.73
N TRP A 219 -23.76 -5.19 -14.61
CA TRP A 219 -25.16 -4.75 -14.47
C TRP A 219 -25.49 -3.60 -15.43
N THR A 220 -24.55 -2.69 -15.66
CA THR A 220 -24.79 -1.50 -16.50
C THR A 220 -24.79 -1.88 -17.98
N ASN A 221 -23.78 -2.60 -18.45
CA ASN A 221 -23.68 -3.08 -19.83
C ASN A 221 -22.67 -4.24 -19.91
N ALA A 222 -23.18 -5.46 -20.09
CA ALA A 222 -22.35 -6.66 -20.11
C ALA A 222 -21.40 -6.73 -21.32
N GLU A 223 -21.77 -6.14 -22.45
CA GLU A 223 -20.94 -6.11 -23.64
C GLU A 223 -19.71 -5.21 -23.44
N LEU A 224 -19.92 -3.98 -22.96
CA LEU A 224 -18.82 -3.06 -22.62
C LEU A 224 -17.97 -3.60 -21.47
N ALA A 225 -18.58 -4.20 -20.46
CA ALA A 225 -17.87 -4.83 -19.35
C ALA A 225 -16.90 -5.91 -19.82
N SER A 226 -17.34 -6.76 -20.76
CA SER A 226 -16.50 -7.83 -21.32
C SER A 226 -15.30 -7.27 -22.11
N MET A 227 -15.48 -6.19 -22.87
CA MET A 227 -14.40 -5.51 -23.59
C MET A 227 -13.37 -4.92 -22.63
N VAL A 228 -13.80 -4.24 -21.56
CA VAL A 228 -12.90 -3.68 -20.54
C VAL A 228 -12.15 -4.79 -19.82
N LEU A 229 -12.82 -5.88 -19.44
CA LEU A 229 -12.18 -7.03 -18.77
C LEU A 229 -11.20 -7.76 -19.68
N MET A 230 -11.40 -7.75 -21.00
CA MET A 230 -10.44 -8.34 -21.95
C MET A 230 -9.10 -7.58 -21.99
N VAL A 231 -9.11 -6.29 -21.70
CA VAL A 231 -7.86 -5.47 -21.62
C VAL A 231 -7.14 -5.70 -20.29
N THR A 232 -7.86 -6.03 -19.23
CA THR A 232 -7.31 -6.18 -17.86
C THR A 232 -6.14 -7.19 -17.80
N PRO A 233 -6.21 -8.41 -18.38
CA PRO A 233 -5.09 -9.36 -18.38
C PRO A 233 -3.83 -8.81 -19.05
N VAL A 234 -3.98 -8.01 -20.11
CA VAL A 234 -2.84 -7.38 -20.81
C VAL A 234 -2.12 -6.42 -19.88
N VAL A 235 -2.88 -5.58 -19.15
CA VAL A 235 -2.32 -4.65 -18.16
C VAL A 235 -1.63 -5.40 -17.02
N VAL A 236 -2.25 -6.48 -16.51
CA VAL A 236 -1.66 -7.31 -15.46
C VAL A 236 -0.36 -7.95 -15.91
N ILE A 237 -0.31 -8.52 -17.11
CA ILE A 237 0.91 -9.13 -17.67
C ILE A 237 2.00 -8.07 -17.86
N ALA A 238 1.66 -6.92 -18.45
CA ALA A 238 2.60 -5.82 -18.63
C ALA A 238 3.17 -5.35 -17.29
N THR A 239 2.34 -5.22 -16.26
CA THR A 239 2.74 -4.85 -14.90
C THR A 239 3.66 -5.91 -14.27
N MET A 240 3.35 -7.20 -14.44
CA MET A 240 4.18 -8.30 -13.93
C MET A 240 5.57 -8.32 -14.61
N VAL A 241 5.62 -8.12 -15.92
CA VAL A 241 6.86 -8.02 -16.69
C VAL A 241 7.67 -6.81 -16.22
N PHE A 242 7.06 -5.64 -16.18
CA PHE A 242 7.70 -4.42 -15.69
C PHE A 242 8.26 -4.59 -14.27
N ARG A 243 7.46 -5.16 -13.36
CA ARG A 243 7.89 -5.43 -11.97
C ARG A 243 9.10 -6.35 -11.88
N LYS A 244 9.21 -7.34 -12.80
CA LYS A 244 10.36 -8.24 -12.84
C LYS A 244 11.65 -7.49 -13.24
N TYR A 245 11.58 -6.63 -14.25
CA TYR A 245 12.71 -5.82 -14.70
C TYR A 245 13.07 -4.75 -13.67
N ALA A 246 12.09 -4.00 -13.19
CA ALA A 246 12.29 -2.97 -12.16
C ALA A 246 12.97 -3.52 -10.91
N ARG A 247 12.59 -4.72 -10.44
CA ARG A 247 13.21 -5.37 -9.27
C ARG A 247 14.69 -5.66 -9.47
N LYS A 248 15.12 -6.02 -10.69
CA LYS A 248 16.53 -6.28 -11.00
C LYS A 248 17.36 -5.00 -10.89
N HIS A 249 16.90 -3.91 -11.49
CA HIS A 249 17.58 -2.61 -11.43
C HIS A 249 17.57 -2.01 -10.02
N TYR A 250 16.46 -2.19 -9.28
CA TYR A 250 16.38 -1.73 -7.89
C TYR A 250 17.39 -2.42 -6.96
N ARG A 251 17.63 -3.73 -7.17
CA ARG A 251 18.66 -4.47 -6.41
C ARG A 251 20.07 -3.98 -6.74
N GLU A 252 20.34 -3.71 -8.00
CA GLU A 252 21.63 -3.20 -8.44
C GLU A 252 21.88 -1.79 -7.88
N MET A 253 20.88 -0.91 -7.97
CA MET A 253 20.93 0.42 -7.37
C MET A 253 21.21 0.35 -5.85
N ARG A 254 20.53 -0.55 -5.12
CA ARG A 254 20.76 -0.73 -3.69
C ARG A 254 22.18 -1.21 -3.37
N ARG A 255 22.74 -2.12 -4.16
CA ARG A 255 24.13 -2.57 -3.99
C ARG A 255 25.12 -1.41 -4.15
N ARG A 256 24.95 -0.61 -5.19
CA ARG A 256 25.81 0.55 -5.45
C ARG A 256 25.65 1.62 -4.36
N LEU A 257 24.43 1.85 -3.89
CA LEU A 257 24.16 2.75 -2.76
C LEU A 257 24.81 2.25 -1.47
N ALA A 258 24.75 0.95 -1.19
CA ALA A 258 25.41 0.35 -0.03
C ALA A 258 26.93 0.53 -0.12
N HIS A 259 27.53 0.34 -1.29
CA HIS A 259 28.95 0.59 -1.52
C HIS A 259 29.33 2.07 -1.31
N LEU A 260 28.52 3.00 -1.80
CA LEU A 260 28.71 4.44 -1.56
C LEU A 260 28.65 4.78 -0.06
N ASN A 261 27.65 4.25 0.65
CA ASN A 261 27.49 4.47 2.08
C ASN A 261 28.66 3.89 2.89
N ALA A 262 29.12 2.68 2.56
CA ALA A 262 30.29 2.06 3.20
C ALA A 262 31.55 2.92 3.00
N PHE A 263 31.81 3.35 1.77
CA PHE A 263 32.94 4.24 1.46
C PHE A 263 32.84 5.58 2.20
N THR A 264 31.65 6.16 2.27
CA THR A 264 31.41 7.41 2.99
C THR A 264 31.68 7.23 4.49
N GLN A 265 31.16 6.15 5.07
CA GLN A 265 31.37 5.84 6.49
C GLN A 265 32.85 5.59 6.79
N GLU A 266 33.57 4.83 5.96
CA GLU A 266 35.01 4.59 6.09
C GLU A 266 35.80 5.90 6.01
N SER A 267 35.50 6.74 5.01
CA SER A 267 36.17 8.03 4.80
C SER A 267 35.94 8.98 5.97
N ILE A 268 34.71 9.07 6.50
CA ILE A 268 34.43 9.95 7.65
C ILE A 268 35.07 9.40 8.92
N SER A 269 35.01 8.10 9.15
CA SER A 269 35.62 7.48 10.34
C SER A 269 37.14 7.56 10.32
N GLY A 270 37.76 7.55 9.13
CA GLY A 270 39.21 7.70 8.93
C GLY A 270 39.66 9.11 8.57
N MET A 271 38.84 10.14 8.76
CA MET A 271 39.09 11.48 8.27
C MET A 271 40.42 12.07 8.83
N GLU A 272 40.77 11.77 10.07
CA GLU A 272 42.04 12.19 10.67
C GLU A 272 43.23 11.65 9.86
N VAL A 273 43.22 10.40 9.46
CA VAL A 273 44.27 9.78 8.65
C VAL A 273 44.32 10.40 7.25
N VAL A 274 43.17 10.65 6.64
CA VAL A 274 43.08 11.30 5.32
C VAL A 274 43.71 12.68 5.34
N GLN A 275 43.42 13.50 6.37
CA GLN A 275 43.95 14.83 6.54
C GLN A 275 45.47 14.83 6.85
N VAL A 276 45.92 13.96 7.76
CA VAL A 276 47.36 13.82 8.07
C VAL A 276 48.16 13.43 6.83
N CYS A 277 47.61 12.53 5.99
CA CYS A 277 48.24 12.09 4.75
C CYS A 277 48.03 13.05 3.56
N ARG A 278 47.25 14.14 3.72
CA ARG A 278 46.86 15.09 2.65
C ARG A 278 46.27 14.41 1.41
N ARG A 279 45.33 13.49 1.61
CA ARG A 279 44.73 12.71 0.52
C ARG A 279 43.27 13.07 0.26
N GLU A 280 42.84 14.27 0.62
CA GLU A 280 41.46 14.74 0.49
C GLU A 280 41.01 14.72 -0.97
N GLU A 281 41.83 15.20 -1.88
CA GLU A 281 41.51 15.24 -3.32
C GLU A 281 41.37 13.84 -3.92
N GLN A 282 42.23 12.89 -3.51
CA GLN A 282 42.14 11.50 -3.95
C GLN A 282 40.86 10.85 -3.46
N GLN A 283 40.42 11.10 -2.23
CA GLN A 283 39.16 10.61 -1.66
C GLN A 283 37.97 11.25 -2.36
N ALA A 284 38.00 12.53 -2.64
CA ALA A 284 36.93 13.23 -3.37
C ALA A 284 36.74 12.66 -4.80
N ASN A 285 37.85 12.40 -5.51
CA ASN A 285 37.82 11.83 -6.84
C ASN A 285 37.22 10.40 -6.81
N ARG A 286 37.64 9.58 -5.83
CA ARG A 286 37.10 8.23 -5.68
C ARG A 286 35.62 8.22 -5.31
N TYR A 287 35.19 9.14 -4.44
CA TYR A 287 33.78 9.33 -4.14
C TYR A 287 32.97 9.72 -5.40
N SER A 288 33.50 10.65 -6.20
CA SER A 288 32.87 11.08 -7.45
C SER A 288 32.73 9.91 -8.46
N GLU A 289 33.73 9.04 -8.55
CA GLU A 289 33.69 7.84 -9.40
C GLU A 289 32.59 6.88 -8.93
N ILE A 290 32.54 6.56 -7.63
CA ILE A 290 31.52 5.69 -7.06
C ILE A 290 30.12 6.29 -7.26
N ASN A 291 29.98 7.61 -7.03
CA ASN A 291 28.71 8.29 -7.21
C ASN A 291 28.24 8.34 -8.67
N SER A 292 29.17 8.45 -9.64
CA SER A 292 28.82 8.38 -11.06
C SER A 292 28.30 7.00 -11.45
N THR A 293 28.87 5.92 -10.91
CA THR A 293 28.38 4.56 -11.15
C THR A 293 26.98 4.32 -10.55
N LEU A 294 26.64 5.04 -9.48
CA LEU A 294 25.28 5.00 -8.91
C LEU A 294 24.26 5.70 -9.82
N ARG A 295 24.64 6.81 -10.44
CA ARG A 295 23.77 7.55 -11.39
C ARG A 295 23.45 6.71 -12.62
N ASP A 296 24.39 5.91 -13.09
CA ASP A 296 24.28 5.12 -14.32
C ASP A 296 23.59 3.74 -14.09
N ALA A 297 23.01 3.50 -12.89
CA ALA A 297 22.30 2.28 -12.52
C ALA A 297 20.79 2.37 -12.73
#